data_2b92c8cd3f6a53d5a76c64e0508fd4fd
#
_entry.id   2b92c8cd3f6a53d5a76c64e0508fd4fd
#
_cell.length_a   1.000
_cell.length_b   1.000
_cell.length_c   1.000
_cell.angle_alpha   90.00
_cell.angle_beta   90.00
_cell.angle_gamma   90.00
#
_symmetry.space_group_name_H-M   'P 1'
#
loop_
_entity.id
_entity.type
_entity.pdbx_description
1 polymer ?
#
loop_
_entity_poly.entity_id
_entity_poly.type
_entity_poly.pdbx_seq_one_letter_code
_entity_poly.pdbx_strand_id
1 'polypeptide(L)'
;MMHACGHDIHCSMMLGVAKVLCENRDKFPGTVKLIFQPSEDTLPGGAKEMTENGVLDNPKVDAIFGMHVMPDPELVGKVAIKAGALTSAVDLYDVTITGKGGHGSYPHTTQDPILAAAQMITAMQQIVARKIDPLDTGIMSIGSIHSGDAPNVIPAVCKFGGVSRAYSDEARKTISDQMYKIAEGIRHISDCDVDIYKYEGYPSTINDAKMVDCVKDAVKEELGEEALIELDVPYSFSEDFSYYSSMTGIPSAFFMVYAGQGTEESYPLHSPKIVFNEDVMPYGIRAMANTAITYLNGDY
;
A
#
# COMPACT_ATOMS: atom_id res chain seq x y z
N MET A 1 -20.78 7.71 -8.88
CA MET A 1 -19.39 7.73 -8.39
C MET A 1 -19.47 7.95 -6.91
N MET A 2 -18.67 7.27 -6.10
CA MET A 2 -18.69 7.35 -4.63
C MET A 2 -17.26 7.24 -4.11
N HIS A 3 -17.02 7.70 -2.88
CA HIS A 3 -15.74 7.50 -2.17
C HIS A 3 -15.78 6.16 -1.41
N ALA A 4 -15.48 5.07 -2.11
CA ALA A 4 -15.55 3.71 -1.54
C ALA A 4 -14.35 3.36 -0.62
N CYS A 5 -13.41 4.28 -0.47
CA CYS A 5 -12.27 4.20 0.47
C CYS A 5 -12.35 5.25 1.61
N GLY A 6 -13.38 6.10 1.63
CA GLY A 6 -13.59 7.06 2.72
C GLY A 6 -12.73 8.32 2.64
N HIS A 7 -12.13 8.65 1.49
CA HIS A 7 -11.24 9.81 1.35
C HIS A 7 -11.97 11.15 1.53
N ASP A 8 -13.27 11.22 1.29
CA ASP A 8 -14.13 12.37 1.63
C ASP A 8 -14.22 12.60 3.14
N ILE A 9 -14.28 11.52 3.93
CA ILE A 9 -14.22 11.57 5.39
C ILE A 9 -12.86 12.05 5.86
N HIS A 10 -11.76 11.56 5.25
CA HIS A 10 -10.40 12.02 5.57
C HIS A 10 -10.28 13.53 5.37
N CYS A 11 -10.70 14.05 4.22
CA CYS A 11 -10.71 15.50 3.95
C CYS A 11 -11.58 16.27 4.96
N SER A 12 -12.75 15.75 5.28
CA SER A 12 -13.67 16.38 6.24
C SER A 12 -13.08 16.41 7.64
N MET A 13 -12.45 15.33 8.09
CA MET A 13 -11.74 15.28 9.37
C MET A 13 -10.58 16.29 9.40
N MET A 14 -9.78 16.40 8.33
CA MET A 14 -8.68 17.36 8.26
C MET A 14 -9.15 18.82 8.30
N LEU A 15 -10.31 19.15 7.76
CA LEU A 15 -10.92 20.48 7.94
C LEU A 15 -11.32 20.72 9.41
N GLY A 16 -11.83 19.68 10.08
CA GLY A 16 -12.10 19.72 11.51
C GLY A 16 -10.83 19.91 12.35
N VAL A 17 -9.74 19.19 12.01
CA VAL A 17 -8.42 19.35 12.62
C VAL A 17 -7.92 20.79 12.46
N ALA A 18 -8.02 21.35 11.24
CA ALA A 18 -7.67 22.76 10.99
C ALA A 18 -8.37 23.72 11.94
N LYS A 19 -9.69 23.54 12.11
CA LYS A 19 -10.50 24.36 13.01
C LYS A 19 -10.04 24.23 14.47
N VAL A 20 -9.88 22.99 14.95
CA VAL A 20 -9.44 22.73 16.34
C VAL A 20 -8.07 23.34 16.61
N LEU A 21 -7.10 23.18 15.68
CA LEU A 21 -5.77 23.75 15.82
C LEU A 21 -5.78 25.29 15.80
N CYS A 22 -6.60 25.91 14.95
CA CYS A 22 -6.74 27.36 14.93
C CYS A 22 -7.35 27.91 16.25
N GLU A 23 -8.36 27.24 16.80
CA GLU A 23 -9.02 27.63 18.04
C GLU A 23 -8.11 27.44 19.29
N ASN A 24 -7.08 26.58 19.19
CA ASN A 24 -6.14 26.27 20.27
C ASN A 24 -4.71 26.72 19.95
N ARG A 25 -4.54 27.70 19.07
CA ARG A 25 -3.21 28.12 18.56
C ARG A 25 -2.25 28.60 19.62
N ASP A 26 -2.74 29.05 20.74
CA ASP A 26 -1.98 29.51 21.91
C ASP A 26 -1.48 28.38 22.82
N LYS A 27 -1.92 27.12 22.58
CA LYS A 27 -1.59 25.96 23.40
C LYS A 27 -0.39 25.16 22.93
N PHE A 28 0.19 25.48 21.78
CA PHE A 28 1.37 24.77 21.25
C PHE A 28 2.31 25.71 20.48
N PRO A 29 3.63 25.44 20.49
CA PRO A 29 4.60 26.15 19.67
C PRO A 29 4.58 25.65 18.21
N GLY A 30 5.44 26.25 17.37
CA GLY A 30 5.74 25.74 16.04
C GLY A 30 4.66 25.98 15.00
N THR A 31 4.65 25.17 13.95
CA THR A 31 3.77 25.30 12.78
C THR A 31 3.22 23.94 12.39
N VAL A 32 1.93 23.87 12.11
CA VAL A 32 1.29 22.72 11.51
C VAL A 32 0.97 23.01 10.04
N LYS A 33 1.47 22.17 9.15
CA LYS A 33 1.16 22.19 7.71
C LYS A 33 0.13 21.10 7.43
N LEU A 34 -1.02 21.49 6.90
CA LEU A 34 -2.06 20.58 6.47
C LEU A 34 -1.89 20.26 4.98
N ILE A 35 -1.82 18.99 4.64
CA ILE A 35 -1.62 18.51 3.26
C ILE A 35 -2.91 17.80 2.82
N PHE A 36 -3.55 18.32 1.77
CA PHE A 36 -4.69 17.71 1.10
C PHE A 36 -4.20 17.12 -0.21
N GLN A 37 -3.96 15.82 -0.20
CA GLN A 37 -3.34 15.09 -1.29
C GLN A 37 -4.38 14.52 -2.26
N PRO A 38 -4.17 14.60 -3.59
CA PRO A 38 -5.01 13.95 -4.58
C PRO A 38 -4.56 12.52 -4.91
N SER A 39 -5.43 11.76 -5.60
CA SER A 39 -5.07 10.58 -6.42
C SER A 39 -4.43 9.39 -5.71
N GLU A 40 -4.75 9.15 -4.44
CA GLU A 40 -4.18 7.98 -3.72
C GLU A 40 -4.56 6.66 -4.39
N ASP A 41 -5.81 6.47 -4.81
CA ASP A 41 -6.31 5.24 -5.45
C ASP A 41 -5.71 4.93 -6.84
N THR A 42 -4.84 5.80 -7.38
CA THR A 42 -4.32 5.66 -8.76
C THR A 42 -2.80 5.84 -8.78
N LEU A 43 -2.08 4.76 -9.11
CA LEU A 43 -0.62 4.81 -9.27
C LEU A 43 -0.18 5.90 -10.27
N PRO A 44 0.90 6.63 -9.98
CA PRO A 44 1.85 6.48 -8.86
C PRO A 44 1.44 7.20 -7.57
N GLY A 45 0.21 7.67 -7.41
CA GLY A 45 -0.28 8.43 -6.28
C GLY A 45 0.11 9.91 -6.28
N GLY A 46 -0.57 10.71 -5.46
CA GLY A 46 -0.29 12.14 -5.35
C GLY A 46 0.87 12.46 -4.42
N ALA A 47 1.15 11.62 -3.41
CA ALA A 47 2.20 11.87 -2.43
C ALA A 47 3.59 11.97 -3.07
N LYS A 48 3.88 11.10 -4.04
CA LYS A 48 5.15 11.12 -4.78
C LYS A 48 5.35 12.46 -5.50
N GLU A 49 4.38 12.87 -6.30
CA GLU A 49 4.44 14.13 -7.06
C GLU A 49 4.52 15.35 -6.12
N MET A 50 3.74 15.37 -5.05
CA MET A 50 3.77 16.47 -4.06
C MET A 50 5.14 16.54 -3.37
N THR A 51 5.75 15.40 -3.05
CA THR A 51 7.09 15.34 -2.44
C THR A 51 8.15 15.86 -3.40
N GLU A 52 8.13 15.42 -4.67
CA GLU A 52 9.03 15.89 -5.73
C GLU A 52 8.90 17.41 -5.98
N ASN A 53 7.71 17.97 -5.78
CA ASN A 53 7.44 19.39 -5.88
C ASN A 53 7.67 20.18 -4.58
N GLY A 54 8.31 19.57 -3.57
CA GLY A 54 8.76 20.28 -2.37
C GLY A 54 7.67 20.60 -1.35
N VAL A 55 6.58 19.79 -1.31
CA VAL A 55 5.51 20.01 -0.32
C VAL A 55 6.02 19.97 1.13
N LEU A 56 7.15 19.33 1.39
CA LEU A 56 7.76 19.21 2.72
C LEU A 56 8.88 20.23 3.00
N ASP A 57 9.20 21.12 2.07
CA ASP A 57 10.39 21.98 2.15
C ASP A 57 10.11 23.37 2.76
N ASN A 58 8.97 23.98 2.43
CA ASN A 58 8.66 25.35 2.89
C ASN A 58 7.22 25.48 3.43
N PRO A 59 7.02 25.61 4.77
CA PRO A 59 8.04 25.44 5.81
C PRO A 59 8.56 24.00 5.78
N LYS A 60 9.82 23.81 6.21
CA LYS A 60 10.40 22.47 6.34
C LYS A 60 9.62 21.67 7.36
N VAL A 61 9.31 20.43 7.00
CA VAL A 61 8.57 19.49 7.86
C VAL A 61 9.57 18.62 8.63
N ASP A 62 9.37 18.48 9.93
CA ASP A 62 10.21 17.66 10.83
C ASP A 62 9.60 16.29 11.11
N ALA A 63 8.27 16.17 11.07
CA ALA A 63 7.54 14.90 11.16
C ALA A 63 6.23 14.99 10.38
N ILE A 64 5.70 13.85 9.94
CA ILE A 64 4.44 13.79 9.22
C ILE A 64 3.51 12.70 9.77
N PHE A 65 2.24 13.03 9.92
CA PHE A 65 1.19 12.13 10.41
C PHE A 65 0.08 12.01 9.38
N GLY A 66 -0.45 10.79 9.21
CA GLY A 66 -1.59 10.51 8.36
C GLY A 66 -2.57 9.56 9.04
N MET A 67 -3.80 9.50 8.53
CA MET A 67 -4.81 8.56 9.03
C MET A 67 -5.69 8.04 7.92
N HIS A 68 -6.23 6.85 8.10
CA HIS A 68 -7.21 6.23 7.21
C HIS A 68 -8.38 5.65 8.01
N VAL A 69 -9.60 5.75 7.48
CA VAL A 69 -10.78 5.13 8.10
C VAL A 69 -10.88 3.64 7.73
N MET A 70 -11.26 2.82 8.71
CA MET A 70 -11.45 1.37 8.50
C MET A 70 -12.90 0.98 8.83
N PRO A 71 -13.55 0.19 7.97
CA PRO A 71 -14.98 -0.11 8.09
C PRO A 71 -15.25 -1.31 9.03
N ASP A 72 -14.87 -1.22 10.29
CA ASP A 72 -15.18 -2.27 11.27
C ASP A 72 -16.29 -1.80 12.22
N PRO A 73 -17.49 -2.44 12.20
CA PRO A 73 -18.63 -2.00 12.98
C PRO A 73 -18.46 -2.19 14.50
N GLU A 74 -17.60 -3.10 14.94
CA GLU A 74 -17.39 -3.39 16.36
C GLU A 74 -16.40 -2.44 17.02
N LEU A 75 -15.60 -1.72 16.23
CA LEU A 75 -14.46 -0.94 16.70
C LEU A 75 -14.63 0.58 16.51
N VAL A 76 -15.86 1.07 16.30
CA VAL A 76 -16.12 2.51 16.03
C VAL A 76 -15.44 3.41 17.05
N GLY A 77 -14.68 4.40 16.56
CA GLY A 77 -13.93 5.36 17.39
C GLY A 77 -12.60 4.84 17.95
N LYS A 78 -12.24 3.56 17.71
CA LYS A 78 -10.92 3.05 18.05
C LYS A 78 -9.88 3.55 17.05
N VAL A 79 -8.65 3.70 17.54
CA VAL A 79 -7.48 4.09 16.77
C VAL A 79 -6.47 2.95 16.80
N ALA A 80 -6.09 2.43 15.64
CA ALA A 80 -5.13 1.35 15.54
C ALA A 80 -3.81 1.83 14.93
N ILE A 81 -2.71 1.41 15.52
CA ILE A 81 -1.36 1.80 15.10
C ILE A 81 -0.36 0.67 15.34
N LYS A 82 0.73 0.70 14.61
CA LYS A 82 1.85 -0.24 14.74
C LYS A 82 3.16 0.46 14.40
N ALA A 83 4.20 0.22 15.19
CA ALA A 83 5.57 0.61 14.85
C ALA A 83 6.16 -0.31 13.76
N GLY A 84 7.03 0.23 12.92
CA GLY A 84 7.55 -0.47 11.77
C GLY A 84 6.55 -0.57 10.63
N ALA A 85 6.59 -1.64 9.85
CA ALA A 85 5.69 -1.81 8.71
C ALA A 85 4.22 -1.85 9.15
N LEU A 86 3.42 -0.93 8.62
CA LEU A 86 1.97 -0.85 8.83
C LEU A 86 1.20 -1.33 7.59
N THR A 87 1.63 -0.96 6.39
CA THR A 87 1.05 -1.42 5.12
C THR A 87 2.11 -2.03 4.22
N SER A 88 1.71 -2.84 3.24
CA SER A 88 2.65 -3.47 2.32
C SER A 88 3.10 -2.53 1.21
N ALA A 89 4.31 -2.75 0.68
CA ALA A 89 4.66 -2.31 -0.67
C ALA A 89 3.86 -3.10 -1.71
N VAL A 90 3.68 -2.53 -2.89
CA VAL A 90 3.03 -3.17 -4.05
C VAL A 90 3.81 -2.91 -5.33
N ASP A 91 4.01 -3.95 -6.15
CA ASP A 91 4.47 -3.84 -7.53
C ASP A 91 3.56 -4.69 -8.43
N LEU A 92 3.28 -4.21 -9.63
CA LEU A 92 2.56 -4.96 -10.66
C LEU A 92 3.53 -5.40 -11.76
N TYR A 93 3.23 -6.50 -12.39
CA TYR A 93 4.05 -7.07 -13.47
C TYR A 93 3.18 -7.50 -14.63
N ASP A 94 3.58 -7.10 -15.83
CA ASP A 94 3.11 -7.66 -17.08
C ASP A 94 4.27 -8.41 -17.75
N VAL A 95 4.07 -9.69 -18.02
CA VAL A 95 5.05 -10.56 -18.67
C VAL A 95 4.54 -10.95 -20.04
N THR A 96 5.36 -10.73 -21.05
CA THR A 96 5.10 -11.17 -22.43
C THR A 96 6.17 -12.19 -22.82
N ILE A 97 5.73 -13.39 -23.18
CA ILE A 97 6.58 -14.45 -23.71
C ILE A 97 6.31 -14.58 -25.19
N THR A 98 7.33 -14.37 -25.99
CA THR A 98 7.27 -14.45 -27.46
C THR A 98 8.06 -15.65 -27.94
N GLY A 99 7.40 -16.55 -28.64
CA GLY A 99 7.94 -17.73 -29.23
C GLY A 99 7.65 -17.82 -30.73
N LYS A 100 7.66 -19.05 -31.24
CA LYS A 100 7.33 -19.34 -32.62
C LYS A 100 6.16 -20.32 -32.70
N GLY A 101 5.00 -19.82 -33.12
CA GLY A 101 3.80 -20.61 -33.28
C GLY A 101 3.88 -21.62 -34.43
N GLY A 102 2.94 -22.57 -34.43
CA GLY A 102 2.82 -23.57 -35.50
C GLY A 102 1.76 -24.62 -35.26
N HIS A 103 1.74 -25.64 -36.14
CA HIS A 103 0.78 -26.72 -36.05
C HIS A 103 1.06 -27.63 -34.85
N GLY A 104 0.05 -27.91 -34.02
CA GLY A 104 0.22 -28.68 -32.77
C GLY A 104 0.78 -30.11 -32.95
N SER A 105 0.72 -30.69 -34.15
CA SER A 105 1.33 -31.99 -34.47
C SER A 105 2.82 -31.90 -34.87
N TYR A 106 3.36 -30.69 -35.01
CA TYR A 106 4.79 -30.44 -35.33
C TYR A 106 5.45 -29.56 -34.26
N PRO A 107 5.37 -29.89 -32.93
CA PRO A 107 5.86 -29.04 -31.86
C PRO A 107 7.37 -28.79 -31.93
N HIS A 108 8.14 -29.74 -32.49
CA HIS A 108 9.57 -29.63 -32.67
C HIS A 108 10.04 -28.52 -33.64
N THR A 109 9.12 -27.90 -34.38
CA THR A 109 9.40 -26.76 -35.27
C THR A 109 9.01 -25.42 -34.67
N THR A 110 8.50 -25.43 -33.43
CA THR A 110 7.97 -24.29 -32.70
C THR A 110 8.80 -23.93 -31.47
N GLN A 111 8.52 -22.78 -30.91
CA GLN A 111 8.95 -22.36 -29.57
C GLN A 111 7.66 -22.04 -28.80
N ASP A 112 7.27 -22.90 -27.87
CA ASP A 112 5.93 -22.85 -27.25
C ASP A 112 5.88 -21.87 -26.07
N PRO A 113 5.25 -20.67 -26.21
CA PRO A 113 5.19 -19.69 -25.16
C PRO A 113 4.19 -20.07 -24.05
N ILE A 114 3.23 -20.97 -24.30
CA ILE A 114 2.32 -21.46 -23.24
C ILE A 114 3.11 -22.34 -22.26
N LEU A 115 3.92 -23.28 -22.79
CA LEU A 115 4.75 -24.12 -21.94
C LEU A 115 5.77 -23.31 -21.16
N ALA A 116 6.41 -22.33 -21.80
CA ALA A 116 7.36 -21.41 -21.17
C ALA A 116 6.68 -20.59 -20.05
N ALA A 117 5.46 -20.08 -20.27
CA ALA A 117 4.69 -19.36 -19.24
C ALA A 117 4.33 -20.26 -18.06
N ALA A 118 3.87 -21.48 -18.29
CA ALA A 118 3.54 -22.43 -17.24
C ALA A 118 4.76 -22.76 -16.35
N GLN A 119 5.94 -22.97 -16.97
CA GLN A 119 7.19 -23.18 -16.26
C GLN A 119 7.62 -21.94 -15.46
N MET A 120 7.53 -20.73 -16.04
CA MET A 120 7.87 -19.49 -15.37
C MET A 120 6.97 -19.24 -14.16
N ILE A 121 5.66 -19.35 -14.32
CA ILE A 121 4.69 -19.16 -13.24
C ILE A 121 4.95 -20.15 -12.08
N THR A 122 5.22 -21.41 -12.40
CA THR A 122 5.56 -22.43 -11.41
C THR A 122 6.88 -22.11 -10.70
N ALA A 123 7.91 -21.71 -11.44
CA ALA A 123 9.20 -21.34 -10.89
C ALA A 123 9.11 -20.08 -10.00
N MET A 124 8.25 -19.12 -10.34
CA MET A 124 8.04 -17.91 -9.54
C MET A 124 7.49 -18.22 -8.14
N GLN A 125 6.75 -19.32 -7.93
CA GLN A 125 6.23 -19.69 -6.61
C GLN A 125 7.36 -20.01 -5.62
N GLN A 126 8.54 -20.42 -6.08
CA GLN A 126 9.71 -20.66 -5.20
C GLN A 126 10.27 -19.35 -4.58
N ILE A 127 9.97 -18.19 -5.17
CA ILE A 127 10.52 -16.90 -4.69
C ILE A 127 10.10 -16.69 -3.25
N VAL A 128 8.80 -16.67 -2.99
CA VAL A 128 8.26 -16.50 -1.63
C VAL A 128 8.67 -17.67 -0.74
N ALA A 129 8.56 -18.91 -1.26
CA ALA A 129 8.77 -20.10 -0.45
C ALA A 129 10.25 -20.41 -0.11
N ARG A 130 11.22 -19.86 -0.85
CA ARG A 130 12.66 -20.28 -0.77
C ARG A 130 13.68 -19.15 -0.85
N LYS A 131 13.26 -17.89 -1.10
CA LYS A 131 14.19 -16.76 -1.29
C LYS A 131 13.95 -15.61 -0.34
N ILE A 132 12.76 -15.53 0.25
CA ILE A 132 12.43 -14.54 1.30
C ILE A 132 12.74 -15.20 2.66
N ASP A 133 13.27 -14.38 3.59
CA ASP A 133 13.48 -14.82 4.97
C ASP A 133 12.13 -15.29 5.55
N PRO A 134 12.06 -16.45 6.22
CA PRO A 134 10.83 -16.94 6.81
C PRO A 134 10.24 -16.03 7.91
N LEU A 135 11.03 -15.09 8.44
CA LEU A 135 10.57 -14.07 9.39
C LEU A 135 10.09 -12.79 8.70
N ASP A 136 10.29 -12.68 7.37
CA ASP A 136 9.75 -11.59 6.55
C ASP A 136 8.57 -12.08 5.71
N THR A 137 7.79 -11.18 5.18
CA THR A 137 6.61 -11.54 4.39
C THR A 137 6.69 -11.01 2.98
N GLY A 138 6.49 -11.91 2.02
CA GLY A 138 6.29 -11.58 0.61
C GLY A 138 5.06 -12.27 0.06
N ILE A 139 4.40 -11.63 -0.88
CA ILE A 139 3.24 -12.16 -1.60
C ILE A 139 3.53 -12.04 -3.10
N MET A 140 3.20 -13.08 -3.87
CA MET A 140 3.23 -13.05 -5.31
C MET A 140 2.01 -13.77 -5.87
N SER A 141 1.22 -13.09 -6.66
CA SER A 141 0.00 -13.63 -7.27
C SER A 141 -0.04 -13.33 -8.75
N ILE A 142 -0.43 -14.33 -9.55
CA ILE A 142 -0.71 -14.16 -10.98
C ILE A 142 -2.23 -14.04 -11.12
N GLY A 143 -2.69 -12.90 -11.61
CA GLY A 143 -4.11 -12.58 -11.72
C GLY A 143 -4.71 -12.85 -13.11
N SER A 144 -3.86 -12.94 -14.14
CA SER A 144 -4.33 -13.15 -15.52
C SER A 144 -3.32 -13.91 -16.36
N ILE A 145 -3.80 -14.71 -17.30
CA ILE A 145 -3.00 -15.36 -18.35
C ILE A 145 -3.83 -15.47 -19.63
N HIS A 146 -3.23 -15.10 -20.76
CA HIS A 146 -3.89 -15.10 -22.08
C HIS A 146 -2.96 -15.60 -23.17
N SER A 147 -3.40 -16.62 -23.93
CA SER A 147 -2.67 -17.17 -25.08
C SER A 147 -3.55 -18.09 -25.89
N GLY A 148 -3.34 -18.11 -27.21
CA GLY A 148 -3.96 -19.04 -28.16
C GLY A 148 -5.45 -18.89 -28.36
N ASP A 149 -5.91 -19.29 -29.56
CA ASP A 149 -7.33 -19.21 -29.95
C ASP A 149 -7.88 -20.58 -30.39
N ALA A 150 -7.02 -21.53 -30.75
CA ALA A 150 -7.40 -22.84 -31.24
C ALA A 150 -6.54 -23.96 -30.60
N PRO A 151 -7.19 -25.09 -30.21
CA PRO A 151 -6.50 -26.13 -29.41
C PRO A 151 -5.45 -26.94 -30.21
N ASN A 152 -5.46 -26.86 -31.53
CA ASN A 152 -4.53 -27.56 -32.43
C ASN A 152 -3.42 -26.65 -32.99
N VAL A 153 -3.32 -25.43 -32.52
CA VAL A 153 -2.34 -24.43 -32.95
C VAL A 153 -1.53 -23.95 -31.73
N ILE A 154 -0.20 -24.10 -31.79
CA ILE A 154 0.71 -23.49 -30.84
C ILE A 154 0.79 -22.00 -31.18
N PRO A 155 0.45 -21.09 -30.25
CA PRO A 155 0.48 -19.65 -30.51
C PRO A 155 1.90 -19.10 -30.55
N ALA A 156 2.06 -17.86 -31.00
CA ALA A 156 3.34 -17.17 -31.00
C ALA A 156 3.60 -16.34 -29.73
N VAL A 157 2.56 -16.05 -28.96
CA VAL A 157 2.65 -15.16 -27.79
C VAL A 157 1.81 -15.69 -26.64
N CYS A 158 2.35 -15.62 -25.43
CA CYS A 158 1.61 -15.77 -24.18
C CYS A 158 1.86 -14.55 -23.31
N LYS A 159 0.80 -14.00 -22.69
CA LYS A 159 0.88 -12.90 -21.76
C LYS A 159 0.29 -13.30 -20.42
N PHE A 160 0.95 -12.89 -19.32
CA PHE A 160 0.36 -13.01 -18.00
C PHE A 160 0.73 -11.81 -17.14
N GLY A 161 -0.12 -11.49 -16.19
CA GLY A 161 0.07 -10.37 -15.28
C GLY A 161 -0.15 -10.76 -13.83
N GLY A 162 0.52 -10.04 -12.93
CA GLY A 162 0.44 -10.32 -11.51
C GLY A 162 0.85 -9.16 -10.63
N VAL A 163 0.78 -9.41 -9.33
CA VAL A 163 1.12 -8.46 -8.28
C VAL A 163 2.07 -9.11 -7.28
N SER A 164 3.03 -8.32 -6.78
CA SER A 164 3.80 -8.69 -5.61
C SER A 164 3.58 -7.68 -4.48
N ARG A 165 3.69 -8.16 -3.24
CA ARG A 165 3.67 -7.33 -2.03
C ARG A 165 4.79 -7.74 -1.10
N ALA A 166 5.33 -6.77 -0.35
CA ALA A 166 6.37 -6.99 0.64
C ALA A 166 6.27 -5.94 1.75
N TYR A 167 6.81 -6.26 2.92
CA TYR A 167 6.84 -5.31 4.04
C TYR A 167 8.22 -4.73 4.29
N SER A 168 9.27 -5.30 3.67
CA SER A 168 10.62 -4.76 3.66
C SER A 168 11.10 -4.49 2.24
N ASP A 169 12.04 -3.55 2.11
CA ASP A 169 12.70 -3.24 0.84
C ASP A 169 13.54 -4.43 0.36
N GLU A 170 14.08 -5.23 1.29
CA GLU A 170 14.89 -6.42 0.98
C GLU A 170 14.02 -7.50 0.33
N ALA A 171 12.85 -7.81 0.92
CA ALA A 171 11.91 -8.76 0.34
C ALA A 171 11.39 -8.28 -1.03
N ARG A 172 11.02 -6.98 -1.14
CA ARG A 172 10.58 -6.34 -2.41
C ARG A 172 11.64 -6.50 -3.51
N LYS A 173 12.90 -6.16 -3.17
CA LYS A 173 14.03 -6.30 -4.09
C LYS A 173 14.30 -7.77 -4.46
N THR A 174 14.25 -8.67 -3.48
CA THR A 174 14.45 -10.10 -3.70
C THR A 174 13.42 -10.66 -4.65
N ILE A 175 12.13 -10.31 -4.50
CA ILE A 175 11.08 -10.74 -5.43
C ILE A 175 11.41 -10.29 -6.85
N SER A 176 11.71 -9.02 -7.04
CA SER A 176 12.05 -8.45 -8.35
C SER A 176 13.27 -9.14 -8.97
N ASP A 177 14.38 -9.23 -8.24
CA ASP A 177 15.64 -9.82 -8.74
C ASP A 177 15.47 -11.29 -9.14
N GLN A 178 14.74 -12.06 -8.34
CA GLN A 178 14.51 -13.48 -8.62
C GLN A 178 13.59 -13.68 -9.84
N MET A 179 12.61 -12.80 -10.02
CA MET A 179 11.73 -12.84 -11.20
C MET A 179 12.52 -12.67 -12.50
N TYR A 180 13.45 -11.70 -12.56
CA TYR A 180 14.32 -11.51 -13.73
C TYR A 180 15.26 -12.69 -13.95
N LYS A 181 15.83 -13.28 -12.88
CA LYS A 181 16.65 -14.50 -12.98
C LYS A 181 15.87 -15.69 -13.51
N ILE A 182 14.62 -15.86 -13.09
CA ILE A 182 13.75 -16.92 -13.60
C ILE A 182 13.47 -16.69 -15.08
N ALA A 183 13.13 -15.45 -15.48
CA ALA A 183 12.91 -15.12 -16.89
C ALA A 183 14.12 -15.47 -17.77
N GLU A 184 15.32 -15.17 -17.32
CA GLU A 184 16.55 -15.54 -18.03
C GLU A 184 16.71 -17.06 -18.16
N GLY A 185 16.41 -17.81 -17.08
CA GLY A 185 16.39 -19.27 -17.14
C GLY A 185 15.36 -19.81 -18.15
N ILE A 186 14.17 -19.21 -18.19
CA ILE A 186 13.12 -19.59 -19.15
C ILE A 186 13.54 -19.31 -20.60
N ARG A 187 14.19 -18.18 -20.89
CA ARG A 187 14.75 -17.90 -22.22
C ARG A 187 15.68 -19.03 -22.67
N HIS A 188 16.57 -19.48 -21.78
CA HIS A 188 17.54 -20.53 -22.11
C HIS A 188 16.96 -21.93 -22.35
N ILE A 189 15.86 -22.29 -21.65
CA ILE A 189 15.28 -23.64 -21.78
C ILE A 189 14.18 -23.75 -22.80
N SER A 190 13.54 -22.63 -23.18
CA SER A 190 12.38 -22.60 -24.08
C SER A 190 12.71 -22.02 -25.45
N ASP A 191 13.84 -21.38 -25.61
CA ASP A 191 14.20 -20.56 -26.78
C ASP A 191 13.17 -19.44 -27.09
N CYS A 192 12.26 -19.14 -26.14
CA CYS A 192 11.35 -18.02 -26.23
C CYS A 192 12.01 -16.74 -25.71
N ASP A 193 11.59 -15.59 -26.22
CA ASP A 193 11.91 -14.32 -25.58
C ASP A 193 10.94 -14.04 -24.42
N VAL A 194 11.41 -13.35 -23.36
CA VAL A 194 10.62 -13.05 -22.18
C VAL A 194 10.83 -11.59 -21.79
N ASP A 195 9.82 -10.78 -21.95
CA ASP A 195 9.82 -9.38 -21.52
C ASP A 195 9.00 -9.24 -20.24
N ILE A 196 9.57 -8.53 -19.26
CA ILE A 196 8.89 -8.17 -18.02
C ILE A 196 8.79 -6.65 -17.97
N TYR A 197 7.57 -6.16 -17.91
CA TYR A 197 7.31 -4.78 -17.58
C TYR A 197 6.85 -4.68 -16.12
N LYS A 198 7.66 -4.02 -15.28
CA LYS A 198 7.35 -3.78 -13.87
C LYS A 198 6.76 -2.37 -13.72
N TYR A 199 5.58 -2.30 -13.14
CA TYR A 199 4.99 -1.05 -12.64
C TYR A 199 5.37 -0.93 -11.17
N GLU A 200 6.27 -0.04 -10.86
CA GLU A 200 6.65 0.22 -9.47
C GLU A 200 5.53 0.99 -8.77
N GLY A 201 4.93 0.32 -7.79
CA GLY A 201 3.88 0.90 -6.98
C GLY A 201 4.41 1.43 -5.65
N TYR A 202 3.51 1.58 -4.67
CA TYR A 202 3.81 2.22 -3.39
C TYR A 202 4.84 1.44 -2.57
N PRO A 203 5.76 2.11 -1.86
CA PRO A 203 6.58 1.50 -0.82
C PRO A 203 5.72 1.01 0.35
N SER A 204 6.30 0.21 1.23
CA SER A 204 5.69 -0.10 2.53
C SER A 204 5.61 1.18 3.39
N THR A 205 4.49 1.42 4.05
CA THR A 205 4.39 2.48 5.06
C THR A 205 5.09 2.01 6.32
N ILE A 206 6.22 2.63 6.63
CA ILE A 206 7.03 2.33 7.82
C ILE A 206 6.81 3.43 8.84
N ASN A 207 6.16 3.10 9.93
CA ASN A 207 5.96 4.02 11.03
C ASN A 207 7.20 4.11 11.91
N ASP A 208 7.70 5.32 12.14
CA ASP A 208 8.75 5.58 13.11
C ASP A 208 8.27 5.31 14.53
N ALA A 209 9.09 4.65 15.35
CA ALA A 209 8.70 4.23 16.70
C ALA A 209 8.35 5.41 17.61
N LYS A 210 9.12 6.52 17.54
CA LYS A 210 8.85 7.71 18.34
C LYS A 210 7.58 8.43 17.91
N MET A 211 7.31 8.47 16.58
CA MET A 211 6.07 9.03 16.05
C MET A 211 4.86 8.18 16.46
N VAL A 212 5.04 6.86 16.54
CA VAL A 212 4.02 5.95 17.07
C VAL A 212 3.74 6.21 18.54
N ASP A 213 4.78 6.40 19.36
CA ASP A 213 4.62 6.72 20.78
C ASP A 213 3.89 8.06 20.95
N CYS A 214 4.22 9.07 20.14
CA CYS A 214 3.50 10.34 20.12
C CYS A 214 2.00 10.17 19.84
N VAL A 215 1.63 9.39 18.82
CA VAL A 215 0.22 9.11 18.51
C VAL A 215 -0.47 8.36 19.67
N LYS A 216 0.23 7.38 20.26
CA LYS A 216 -0.31 6.60 21.40
C LYS A 216 -0.61 7.49 22.59
N ASP A 217 0.33 8.37 22.96
CA ASP A 217 0.16 9.30 24.06
C ASP A 217 -0.99 10.27 23.80
N ALA A 218 -1.06 10.83 22.59
CA ALA A 218 -2.13 11.73 22.17
C ALA A 218 -3.52 11.06 22.20
N VAL A 219 -3.62 9.81 21.72
CA VAL A 219 -4.88 9.05 21.72
C VAL A 219 -5.32 8.70 23.12
N LYS A 220 -4.39 8.25 23.99
CA LYS A 220 -4.70 7.90 25.37
C LYS A 220 -5.18 9.13 26.17
N GLU A 221 -4.52 10.27 25.99
CA GLU A 221 -4.89 11.52 26.66
C GLU A 221 -6.27 12.01 26.24
N GLU A 222 -6.57 11.98 24.95
CA GLU A 222 -7.77 12.62 24.40
C GLU A 222 -8.97 11.69 24.31
N LEU A 223 -8.77 10.40 24.03
CA LEU A 223 -9.85 9.43 23.79
C LEU A 223 -9.94 8.33 24.86
N GLY A 224 -8.93 8.21 25.73
CA GLY A 224 -8.81 7.13 26.71
C GLY A 224 -7.99 5.94 26.21
N GLU A 225 -7.45 5.18 27.13
CA GLU A 225 -6.55 4.03 26.83
C GLU A 225 -7.30 2.93 26.05
N GLU A 226 -8.58 2.76 26.32
CA GLU A 226 -9.45 1.80 25.65
C GLU A 226 -9.69 2.13 24.17
N ALA A 227 -9.45 3.37 23.74
CA ALA A 227 -9.56 3.76 22.33
C ALA A 227 -8.39 3.29 21.47
N LEU A 228 -7.25 2.94 22.09
CA LEU A 228 -6.04 2.54 21.38
C LEU A 228 -5.99 1.04 21.13
N ILE A 229 -5.61 0.66 19.91
CA ILE A 229 -5.30 -0.71 19.50
C ILE A 229 -3.88 -0.74 18.97
N GLU A 230 -2.99 -1.46 19.64
CA GLU A 230 -1.67 -1.77 19.11
C GLU A 230 -1.75 -3.04 18.27
N LEU A 231 -1.42 -2.91 16.97
CA LEU A 231 -1.54 -4.03 16.03
C LEU A 231 -0.31 -4.94 16.11
N ASP A 232 -0.54 -6.24 16.19
CA ASP A 232 0.51 -7.25 16.11
C ASP A 232 0.99 -7.47 14.67
N VAL A 233 0.08 -7.40 13.70
CA VAL A 233 0.33 -7.67 12.28
C VAL A 233 0.00 -6.45 11.42
N PRO A 234 0.77 -6.20 10.34
CA PRO A 234 0.48 -5.12 9.40
C PRO A 234 -0.71 -5.45 8.49
N TYR A 235 -1.27 -4.43 7.85
CA TYR A 235 -2.26 -4.58 6.79
C TYR A 235 -1.60 -4.97 5.45
N SER A 236 -2.31 -5.73 4.64
CA SER A 236 -1.82 -6.19 3.33
C SER A 236 -2.13 -5.24 2.16
N PHE A 237 -2.91 -4.18 2.38
CA PHE A 237 -3.07 -3.13 1.38
C PHE A 237 -1.86 -2.18 1.37
N SER A 238 -1.83 -1.25 0.41
CA SER A 238 -0.74 -0.29 0.22
C SER A 238 -1.29 1.13 0.29
N GLU A 239 -0.43 2.10 0.64
CA GLU A 239 -0.78 3.50 0.84
C GLU A 239 0.35 4.38 0.33
N ASP A 240 0.06 5.38 -0.50
CA ASP A 240 1.06 6.25 -1.09
C ASP A 240 1.66 7.27 -0.10
N PHE A 241 1.03 7.46 1.07
CA PHE A 241 1.62 8.20 2.20
C PHE A 241 3.05 7.75 2.50
N SER A 242 3.35 6.49 2.23
CA SER A 242 4.69 5.91 2.35
C SER A 242 5.79 6.69 1.62
N TYR A 243 5.46 7.39 0.55
CA TYR A 243 6.43 8.20 -0.21
C TYR A 243 6.99 9.38 0.59
N TYR A 244 6.21 9.98 1.49
CA TYR A 244 6.70 11.11 2.28
C TYR A 244 7.93 10.74 3.10
N SER A 245 7.92 9.60 3.78
CA SER A 245 9.07 9.14 4.56
C SER A 245 10.13 8.42 3.73
N SER A 246 9.73 7.56 2.79
CA SER A 246 10.69 6.77 2.00
C SER A 246 11.56 7.62 1.07
N MET A 247 11.04 8.74 0.57
CA MET A 247 11.80 9.64 -0.31
C MET A 247 12.64 10.68 0.44
N THR A 248 12.24 11.04 1.67
CA THR A 248 12.85 12.18 2.37
C THR A 248 13.59 11.79 3.65
N GLY A 249 13.26 10.63 4.24
CA GLY A 249 13.75 10.21 5.55
C GLY A 249 13.09 10.95 6.72
N ILE A 250 12.05 11.76 6.47
CA ILE A 250 11.28 12.43 7.52
C ILE A 250 10.52 11.37 8.33
N PRO A 251 10.63 11.36 9.68
CA PRO A 251 9.91 10.40 10.50
C PRO A 251 8.40 10.59 10.34
N SER A 252 7.68 9.47 10.26
CA SER A 252 6.24 9.49 10.02
C SER A 252 5.49 8.47 10.84
N ALA A 253 4.21 8.74 11.12
CA ALA A 253 3.28 7.73 11.58
C ALA A 253 1.94 7.85 10.86
N PHE A 254 1.46 6.71 10.39
CA PHE A 254 0.14 6.53 9.81
C PHE A 254 -0.67 5.63 10.72
N PHE A 255 -1.93 5.97 10.98
CA PHE A 255 -2.80 5.21 11.87
C PHE A 255 -4.19 5.04 11.29
N MET A 256 -4.89 4.00 11.75
CA MET A 256 -6.26 3.71 11.33
C MET A 256 -7.25 4.24 12.35
N VAL A 257 -8.38 4.76 11.86
CA VAL A 257 -9.52 5.15 12.69
C VAL A 257 -10.72 4.30 12.26
N TYR A 258 -11.23 3.50 13.16
CA TYR A 258 -12.33 2.61 12.84
C TYR A 258 -13.66 3.36 12.79
N ALA A 259 -14.25 3.40 11.61
CA ALA A 259 -15.48 4.15 11.32
C ALA A 259 -16.75 3.33 11.56
N GLY A 260 -16.65 2.02 11.52
CA GLY A 260 -17.83 1.19 11.39
C GLY A 260 -18.58 1.44 10.09
N GLN A 261 -19.74 0.88 9.98
CA GLN A 261 -20.63 1.10 8.83
C GLN A 261 -22.02 1.53 9.33
N GLY A 262 -22.64 2.45 8.60
CA GLY A 262 -23.98 2.93 8.89
C GLY A 262 -25.12 1.96 8.51
N THR A 263 -24.77 0.68 8.23
CA THR A 263 -25.69 -0.39 7.81
C THR A 263 -25.48 -1.64 8.65
N GLU A 264 -26.52 -2.51 8.72
CA GLU A 264 -26.43 -3.81 9.42
C GLU A 264 -25.45 -4.79 8.74
N GLU A 265 -25.27 -4.66 7.41
CA GLU A 265 -24.33 -5.48 6.64
C GLU A 265 -22.97 -4.78 6.53
N SER A 266 -21.91 -5.50 6.80
CA SER A 266 -20.52 -5.01 6.65
C SER A 266 -19.99 -5.30 5.24
N TYR A 267 -19.41 -4.28 4.61
CA TYR A 267 -18.80 -4.38 3.29
C TYR A 267 -17.34 -3.93 3.36
N PRO A 268 -16.42 -4.58 2.60
CA PRO A 268 -15.02 -4.18 2.55
C PRO A 268 -14.85 -2.83 1.84
N LEU A 269 -13.69 -2.20 2.06
CA LEU A 269 -13.25 -1.04 1.27
C LEU A 269 -13.37 -1.35 -0.23
N HIS A 270 -13.63 -0.34 -1.04
CA HIS A 270 -13.87 -0.41 -2.48
C HIS A 270 -15.17 -1.14 -2.90
N SER A 271 -15.98 -1.60 -1.95
CA SER A 271 -17.32 -2.11 -2.26
C SER A 271 -18.25 -0.97 -2.70
N PRO A 272 -19.05 -1.14 -3.77
CA PRO A 272 -20.05 -0.12 -4.13
C PRO A 272 -21.21 0.00 -3.14
N LYS A 273 -21.24 -0.85 -2.11
CA LYS A 273 -22.27 -0.86 -1.07
C LYS A 273 -21.77 -0.33 0.26
N ILE A 274 -20.48 0.01 0.38
CA ILE A 274 -19.93 0.51 1.64
C ILE A 274 -20.57 1.85 2.01
N VAL A 275 -20.91 1.98 3.29
CA VAL A 275 -21.41 3.22 3.89
C VAL A 275 -20.69 3.40 5.21
N PHE A 276 -19.83 4.39 5.30
CA PHE A 276 -19.13 4.69 6.56
C PHE A 276 -20.07 5.38 7.55
N ASN A 277 -19.90 5.10 8.85
CA ASN A 277 -20.56 5.83 9.91
C ASN A 277 -19.82 7.16 10.14
N GLU A 278 -20.46 8.26 9.82
CA GLU A 278 -19.89 9.62 9.96
C GLU A 278 -19.64 10.03 11.42
N ASP A 279 -20.24 9.35 12.41
CA ASP A 279 -19.96 9.56 13.83
C ASP A 279 -18.50 9.29 14.21
N VAL A 280 -17.70 8.68 13.32
CA VAL A 280 -16.25 8.52 13.47
C VAL A 280 -15.51 9.86 13.41
N MET A 281 -16.03 10.85 12.68
CA MET A 281 -15.28 12.08 12.40
C MET A 281 -14.78 12.81 13.66
N PRO A 282 -15.56 12.97 14.73
CA PRO A 282 -15.05 13.56 15.98
C PRO A 282 -13.86 12.81 16.58
N TYR A 283 -13.80 11.49 16.48
CA TYR A 283 -12.69 10.69 16.99
C TYR A 283 -11.41 10.90 16.17
N GLY A 284 -11.51 10.84 14.84
CA GLY A 284 -10.37 11.12 13.96
C GLY A 284 -9.84 12.55 14.09
N ILE A 285 -10.73 13.54 14.20
CA ILE A 285 -10.38 14.95 14.44
C ILE A 285 -9.61 15.10 15.75
N ARG A 286 -10.11 14.54 16.85
CA ARG A 286 -9.49 14.62 18.16
C ARG A 286 -8.14 13.89 18.19
N ALA A 287 -8.07 12.68 17.65
CA ALA A 287 -6.83 11.91 17.57
C ALA A 287 -5.73 12.67 16.80
N MET A 288 -6.03 13.16 15.60
CA MET A 288 -5.04 13.86 14.77
C MET A 288 -4.68 15.23 15.32
N ALA A 289 -5.65 16.02 15.79
CA ALA A 289 -5.35 17.33 16.37
C ALA A 289 -4.51 17.22 17.62
N ASN A 290 -4.84 16.27 18.52
CA ASN A 290 -4.03 16.04 19.71
C ASN A 290 -2.65 15.46 19.38
N THR A 291 -2.51 14.61 18.38
CA THR A 291 -1.20 14.15 17.89
C THR A 291 -0.30 15.34 17.50
N ALA A 292 -0.83 16.28 16.73
CA ALA A 292 -0.07 17.48 16.35
C ALA A 292 0.33 18.34 17.55
N ILE A 293 -0.58 18.53 18.51
CA ILE A 293 -0.33 19.30 19.75
C ILE A 293 0.71 18.58 20.63
N THR A 294 0.55 17.28 20.81
CA THR A 294 1.45 16.45 21.63
C THR A 294 2.86 16.45 21.05
N TYR A 295 2.99 16.28 19.73
CA TYR A 295 4.28 16.35 19.04
C TYR A 295 4.97 17.71 19.24
N LEU A 296 4.25 18.81 19.08
CA LEU A 296 4.82 20.16 19.18
C LEU A 296 5.15 20.57 20.61
N ASN A 297 4.55 19.96 21.63
CA ASN A 297 4.80 20.21 23.05
C ASN A 297 5.80 19.20 23.67
N GLY A 298 6.10 18.10 22.99
CA GLY A 298 6.95 17.01 23.48
C GLY A 298 8.36 16.99 22.89
N ASP A 299 9.12 15.99 23.31
CA ASP A 299 10.52 15.74 22.89
C ASP A 299 10.60 14.42 22.06
N TYR A 300 9.72 14.25 21.09
CA TYR A 300 9.66 13.06 20.25
C TYR A 300 10.71 12.98 19.14
#